data_e9935c51ff37000c7e8959361bb836fd
#
_entry.id   e9935c51ff37000c7e8959361bb836fd
#
_cell.length_a   1.000
_cell.length_b   1.000
_cell.length_c   1.000
_cell.angle_alpha   90.00
_cell.angle_beta   90.00
_cell.angle_gamma   90.00
#
_symmetry.space_group_name_H-M   'P 1'
#
loop_
_entity.id
_entity.type
_entity.pdbx_description
1 polymer ?
#
loop_
_entity_poly.entity_id
_entity_poly.type
_entity_poly.pdbx_seq_one_letter_code
_entity_poly.pdbx_strand_id
1 'polypeptide(L)'
;MLCRGVLSKLLSAQSGPAPVCELLGKGFQLAARSNGNTDGNWKDVDLRPLYMDVQATTPMDPRVLDAMLPYLVNYYGNPHSRTHAYGWESEKAMEKAREQVASLIGADPREIIFTSGATESNNMAIKGVARFYKSKKNHIITTQTEHKCVLDSCRSLEAEGFHVTYLPVDRHGLIDLKTLKNSLRPDTSLVSVMMVNNEIGVKQPISEIGHLCSSQKIFLHTDAAQAVGKIPVNVNEMKIDLMSISGHKIYGPKGVGAVYVQRRPRVRLEALQSGGGQERGMRSGTVPTPLVVGFGAACEIAKQEMEYDHRRISLLADRLINKIMNEIPDVVMNGDPEHHYPGCVNLSFAYVEGESLLMALKDVALSSGSACTSASLEPSYVLRAIGTDEDLAHSSIRFGIGRFTTEEEVDYTVEKCIQQVKRLREMSPLWEMVQDGVDLKSIKWTQH
;
A
#
# COMPACT_ATOMS: atom_id res chain seq x y z
N MET A 1 11.81 -36.40 -5.77
CA MET A 1 13.17 -36.70 -6.38
C MET A 1 13.75 -35.54 -7.19
N LEU A 2 13.05 -34.47 -7.45
CA LEU A 2 13.53 -33.29 -8.22
C LEU A 2 14.32 -32.25 -7.38
N CYS A 3 14.20 -32.23 -6.06
CA CYS A 3 14.93 -31.26 -5.21
C CYS A 3 16.42 -31.60 -4.97
N ARG A 4 16.86 -32.85 -5.18
CA ARG A 4 18.27 -33.23 -4.96
C ARG A 4 19.20 -32.79 -6.09
N GLY A 5 18.72 -32.63 -7.31
CA GLY A 5 19.52 -32.26 -8.47
C GLY A 5 19.92 -30.78 -8.54
N VAL A 6 19.15 -29.91 -7.91
CA VAL A 6 19.44 -28.44 -7.89
C VAL A 6 20.44 -28.11 -6.78
N LEU A 7 20.31 -28.75 -5.60
CA LEU A 7 21.23 -28.51 -4.48
C LEU A 7 22.68 -29.01 -4.77
N SER A 8 22.85 -30.10 -5.53
CA SER A 8 24.19 -30.63 -5.81
C SER A 8 24.99 -29.73 -6.77
N LYS A 9 24.33 -28.95 -7.63
CA LYS A 9 25.00 -27.99 -8.53
C LYS A 9 25.34 -26.65 -7.82
N LEU A 10 24.70 -26.35 -6.72
CA LEU A 10 24.99 -25.14 -5.89
C LEU A 10 26.17 -25.38 -4.94
N LEU A 11 26.50 -26.64 -4.61
CA LEU A 11 27.56 -26.98 -3.67
C LEU A 11 28.93 -27.29 -4.34
N SER A 12 29.01 -27.34 -5.67
CA SER A 12 30.26 -27.65 -6.38
C SER A 12 30.98 -26.45 -7.02
N ALA A 13 30.48 -25.23 -6.86
CA ALA A 13 31.14 -24.04 -7.36
C ALA A 13 31.94 -23.36 -6.24
N GLN A 14 33.20 -23.77 -6.06
CA GLN A 14 34.22 -22.98 -5.37
C GLN A 14 34.72 -21.87 -6.32
N SER A 15 33.98 -20.83 -6.45
CA SER A 15 34.38 -19.47 -6.85
C SER A 15 33.18 -18.56 -6.63
N GLY A 16 33.34 -17.49 -5.90
CA GLY A 16 32.41 -16.55 -5.33
C GLY A 16 30.98 -16.50 -5.88
N PRO A 17 29.97 -16.16 -5.06
CA PRO A 17 28.60 -16.26 -5.47
C PRO A 17 28.34 -15.31 -6.64
N ALA A 18 28.08 -15.87 -7.81
CA ALA A 18 27.40 -15.13 -8.86
C ALA A 18 26.01 -14.73 -8.29
N PRO A 19 25.63 -13.46 -8.33
CA PRO A 19 24.39 -13.02 -7.71
C PRO A 19 23.21 -13.71 -8.38
N VAL A 20 22.28 -14.21 -7.57
CA VAL A 20 20.98 -14.76 -8.01
C VAL A 20 20.22 -13.78 -8.93
N CYS A 21 20.63 -12.51 -8.90
CA CYS A 21 20.20 -11.45 -9.81
C CYS A 21 20.34 -11.78 -11.30
N GLU A 22 21.35 -12.60 -11.71
CA GLU A 22 21.53 -12.98 -13.11
C GLU A 22 20.55 -14.07 -13.59
N LEU A 23 20.06 -14.88 -12.67
CA LEU A 23 19.06 -15.92 -12.96
C LEU A 23 17.63 -15.37 -12.99
N LEU A 24 17.32 -14.34 -12.18
CA LEU A 24 16.01 -13.71 -12.12
C LEU A 24 15.86 -12.60 -13.17
N GLY A 25 16.95 -11.90 -13.53
CA GLY A 25 16.93 -10.88 -14.58
C GLY A 25 16.56 -11.43 -15.97
N LYS A 26 16.86 -12.71 -16.25
CA LYS A 26 16.45 -13.37 -17.49
C LYS A 26 14.98 -13.80 -17.50
N GLY A 27 14.36 -13.97 -16.34
CA GLY A 27 12.93 -14.32 -16.22
C GLY A 27 11.99 -13.14 -16.44
N PHE A 28 12.44 -11.91 -16.13
CA PHE A 28 11.65 -10.68 -16.33
C PHE A 28 11.76 -10.10 -17.75
N GLN A 29 12.85 -10.41 -18.49
CA GLN A 29 13.03 -9.93 -19.87
C GLN A 29 12.39 -10.82 -20.95
N LEU A 30 11.80 -11.95 -20.61
CA LEU A 30 11.21 -12.89 -21.58
C LEU A 30 9.75 -12.61 -21.96
N ALA A 31 9.10 -11.61 -21.37
CA ALA A 31 7.74 -11.20 -21.74
C ALA A 31 7.68 -10.31 -23.00
N ALA A 32 8.80 -9.80 -23.49
CA ALA A 32 8.85 -8.93 -24.67
C ALA A 32 9.83 -9.49 -25.71
N ARG A 33 9.40 -10.39 -26.53
CA ARG A 33 9.79 -10.69 -27.95
C ARG A 33 9.72 -12.18 -28.27
N SER A 34 8.74 -12.58 -29.02
CA SER A 34 8.91 -13.62 -30.05
C SER A 34 7.95 -13.39 -31.21
N ASN A 35 8.35 -12.52 -32.13
CA ASN A 35 8.01 -12.69 -33.54
C ASN A 35 9.23 -13.32 -34.19
N GLY A 36 9.22 -14.64 -34.33
CA GLY A 36 10.31 -15.36 -34.96
C GLY A 36 10.10 -16.87 -34.87
N ASN A 37 9.52 -17.42 -35.91
CA ASN A 37 9.28 -18.82 -36.17
C ASN A 37 10.53 -19.69 -35.93
N THR A 38 10.50 -20.60 -34.96
CA THR A 38 11.29 -21.84 -34.97
C THR A 38 10.50 -22.95 -34.29
N ASP A 39 10.29 -24.03 -35.02
CA ASP A 39 9.57 -25.22 -34.62
C ASP A 39 10.21 -25.89 -33.38
N GLY A 40 9.60 -25.62 -32.24
CA GLY A 40 9.86 -26.29 -30.99
C GLY A 40 8.59 -26.22 -30.12
N ASN A 41 8.01 -27.39 -29.92
CA ASN A 41 6.74 -27.64 -29.25
C ASN A 41 6.74 -27.19 -27.77
N TRP A 42 6.71 -25.86 -27.52
CA TRP A 42 6.46 -25.25 -26.23
C TRP A 42 4.96 -24.91 -26.19
N LYS A 43 4.17 -25.88 -25.75
CA LYS A 43 2.76 -25.65 -25.43
C LYS A 43 2.67 -24.55 -24.38
N ASP A 44 1.96 -23.48 -24.74
CA ASP A 44 1.39 -22.43 -23.90
C ASP A 44 2.15 -22.15 -22.60
N VAL A 45 3.25 -21.39 -22.69
CA VAL A 45 3.69 -20.62 -21.55
C VAL A 45 2.63 -19.54 -21.39
N ASP A 46 1.74 -19.73 -20.44
CA ASP A 46 0.79 -18.69 -19.99
C ASP A 46 1.63 -17.46 -19.63
N LEU A 47 1.75 -16.51 -20.56
CA LEU A 47 2.45 -15.25 -20.35
C LEU A 47 1.70 -14.51 -19.26
N ARG A 48 2.32 -14.34 -18.11
CA ARG A 48 1.70 -13.59 -17.02
C ARG A 48 1.41 -12.17 -17.49
N PRO A 49 0.25 -11.59 -17.12
CA PRO A 49 -0.05 -10.19 -17.39
C PRO A 49 1.05 -9.25 -16.87
N LEU A 50 1.25 -8.12 -17.53
CA LEU A 50 2.09 -7.03 -17.00
C LEU A 50 1.55 -6.58 -15.65
N TYR A 51 2.44 -6.34 -14.68
CA TYR A 51 2.01 -6.03 -13.32
C TYR A 51 1.99 -4.53 -13.04
N MET A 52 0.80 -3.96 -13.00
CA MET A 52 0.53 -2.55 -12.73
C MET A 52 -0.40 -2.36 -11.51
N ASP A 53 -0.22 -3.18 -10.46
CA ASP A 53 -1.04 -3.15 -9.23
C ASP A 53 -0.19 -3.15 -7.94
N VAL A 54 0.88 -2.33 -7.92
CA VAL A 54 1.83 -2.29 -6.80
C VAL A 54 1.23 -1.76 -5.48
N GLN A 55 0.07 -1.10 -5.51
CA GLN A 55 -0.67 -0.72 -4.30
C GLN A 55 -1.31 -1.92 -3.61
N ALA A 56 -1.68 -2.96 -4.36
CA ALA A 56 -2.20 -4.20 -3.77
C ALA A 56 -1.08 -4.99 -3.10
N THR A 57 0.04 -5.18 -3.78
CA THR A 57 1.27 -5.79 -3.25
C THR A 57 2.43 -5.51 -4.21
N THR A 58 3.66 -5.54 -3.73
CA THR A 58 4.84 -5.45 -4.59
C THR A 58 5.49 -6.83 -4.80
N PRO A 59 6.22 -7.05 -5.90
CA PRO A 59 7.15 -8.16 -5.96
C PRO A 59 8.20 -7.99 -4.87
N MET A 60 8.77 -9.10 -4.40
CA MET A 60 9.90 -9.05 -3.47
C MET A 60 11.17 -8.63 -4.21
N ASP A 61 11.92 -7.68 -3.65
CA ASP A 61 13.25 -7.34 -4.19
C ASP A 61 14.19 -8.55 -4.04
N PRO A 62 14.93 -8.94 -5.08
CA PRO A 62 15.87 -10.06 -4.99
C PRO A 62 16.89 -9.93 -3.85
N ARG A 63 17.37 -8.73 -3.57
CA ARG A 63 18.30 -8.45 -2.46
C ARG A 63 17.68 -8.72 -1.09
N VAL A 64 16.36 -8.52 -0.98
CA VAL A 64 15.58 -8.86 0.22
C VAL A 64 15.50 -10.37 0.39
N LEU A 65 15.24 -11.12 -0.69
CA LEU A 65 15.24 -12.58 -0.66
C LEU A 65 16.60 -13.13 -0.23
N ASP A 66 17.71 -12.60 -0.80
CA ASP A 66 19.07 -13.00 -0.45
C ASP A 66 19.36 -12.77 1.07
N ALA A 67 18.87 -11.65 1.62
CA ALA A 67 19.00 -11.38 3.05
C ALA A 67 18.21 -12.38 3.93
N MET A 68 17.06 -12.87 3.45
CA MET A 68 16.20 -13.81 4.18
C MET A 68 16.72 -15.26 4.16
N LEU A 69 17.32 -15.70 3.05
CA LEU A 69 17.71 -17.10 2.81
C LEU A 69 18.54 -17.73 3.95
N PRO A 70 19.57 -17.08 4.50
CA PRO A 70 20.34 -17.65 5.62
C PRO A 70 19.50 -17.99 6.84
N TYR A 71 18.47 -17.19 7.12
CA TYR A 71 17.57 -17.36 8.29
C TYR A 71 16.46 -18.38 8.04
N LEU A 72 16.22 -18.75 6.80
CA LEU A 72 15.29 -19.84 6.44
C LEU A 72 15.93 -21.22 6.58
N VAL A 73 17.26 -21.34 6.37
CA VAL A 73 17.96 -22.64 6.26
C VAL A 73 19.02 -22.87 7.32
N ASN A 74 19.81 -21.86 7.71
CA ASN A 74 20.98 -22.03 8.58
C ASN A 74 20.76 -21.43 9.97
N TYR A 75 20.24 -20.20 10.06
CA TYR A 75 20.07 -19.43 11.31
C TYR A 75 18.60 -19.45 11.76
N TYR A 76 18.03 -20.65 11.89
CA TYR A 76 16.60 -20.88 12.17
C TYR A 76 16.22 -20.78 13.66
N GLY A 77 17.10 -20.23 14.51
CA GLY A 77 16.85 -20.13 15.95
C GLY A 77 15.65 -19.25 16.31
N ASN A 78 15.05 -19.54 17.47
CA ASN A 78 14.04 -18.67 18.04
C ASN A 78 14.72 -17.46 18.69
N PRO A 79 14.41 -16.20 18.28
CA PRO A 79 15.06 -14.99 18.82
C PRO A 79 14.81 -14.75 20.32
N HIS A 80 13.91 -15.50 20.94
CA HIS A 80 13.62 -15.41 22.38
C HIS A 80 14.31 -16.52 23.20
N SER A 81 15.06 -17.42 22.57
CA SER A 81 15.89 -18.42 23.25
C SER A 81 17.21 -17.79 23.72
N ARG A 82 17.35 -17.62 25.04
CA ARG A 82 18.46 -16.86 25.64
C ARG A 82 19.66 -17.70 26.06
N THR A 83 19.60 -19.00 25.92
CA THR A 83 20.58 -19.93 26.52
C THR A 83 21.59 -20.52 25.54
N HIS A 84 21.47 -20.24 24.23
CA HIS A 84 22.31 -20.83 23.21
C HIS A 84 22.48 -19.93 21.97
N ALA A 85 23.53 -20.17 21.19
CA ALA A 85 23.92 -19.37 20.03
C ALA A 85 22.82 -19.20 18.96
N TYR A 86 22.03 -20.24 18.68
CA TYR A 86 20.93 -20.15 17.71
C TYR A 86 19.94 -19.02 18.02
N GLY A 87 19.60 -18.86 19.32
CA GLY A 87 18.73 -17.77 19.76
C GLY A 87 19.40 -16.42 19.64
N TRP A 88 20.66 -16.30 20.07
CA TRP A 88 21.42 -15.05 20.03
C TRP A 88 21.65 -14.54 18.61
N GLU A 89 21.94 -15.41 17.66
CA GLU A 89 22.08 -15.07 16.23
C GLU A 89 20.79 -14.51 15.67
N SER A 90 19.66 -15.16 15.95
CA SER A 90 18.33 -14.71 15.51
C SER A 90 17.89 -13.41 16.21
N GLU A 91 18.17 -13.26 17.53
CA GLU A 91 17.90 -12.02 18.27
C GLU A 91 18.70 -10.85 17.69
N LYS A 92 19.99 -11.04 17.40
CA LYS A 92 20.85 -10.02 16.79
C LYS A 92 20.32 -9.59 15.41
N ALA A 93 19.89 -10.54 14.61
CA ALA A 93 19.33 -10.26 13.28
C ALA A 93 18.00 -9.50 13.37
N MET A 94 17.12 -9.89 14.30
CA MET A 94 15.85 -9.22 14.58
C MET A 94 16.09 -7.77 15.04
N GLU A 95 17.03 -7.55 15.97
CA GLU A 95 17.32 -6.18 16.44
C GLU A 95 17.95 -5.31 15.35
N LYS A 96 18.83 -5.87 14.50
CA LYS A 96 19.33 -5.15 13.32
C LYS A 96 18.20 -4.75 12.37
N ALA A 97 17.26 -5.64 12.10
CA ALA A 97 16.10 -5.31 11.29
C ALA A 97 15.25 -4.19 11.91
N ARG A 98 15.11 -4.20 13.24
CA ARG A 98 14.41 -3.15 14.00
C ARG A 98 15.09 -1.79 13.84
N GLU A 99 16.42 -1.75 13.89
CA GLU A 99 17.23 -0.55 13.65
C GLU A 99 17.03 -0.01 12.22
N GLN A 100 16.99 -0.89 11.22
CA GLN A 100 16.77 -0.51 9.81
C GLN A 100 15.36 0.10 9.60
N VAL A 101 14.32 -0.50 10.18
CA VAL A 101 12.95 0.06 10.14
C VAL A 101 12.92 1.44 10.83
N ALA A 102 13.46 1.53 12.03
CA ALA A 102 13.50 2.79 12.79
C ALA A 102 14.26 3.89 12.05
N SER A 103 15.41 3.55 11.46
CA SER A 103 16.24 4.48 10.71
C SER A 103 15.55 5.08 9.48
N LEU A 104 14.65 4.34 8.83
CA LEU A 104 13.90 4.82 7.67
C LEU A 104 12.90 5.93 8.03
N ILE A 105 12.34 5.89 9.24
CA ILE A 105 11.29 6.82 9.69
C ILE A 105 11.77 7.82 10.76
N GLY A 106 13.07 7.82 11.10
CA GLY A 106 13.64 8.71 12.12
C GLY A 106 13.25 8.38 13.56
N ALA A 107 12.92 7.10 13.86
CA ALA A 107 12.51 6.62 15.18
C ALA A 107 13.67 6.01 15.99
N ASP A 108 13.45 5.83 17.31
CA ASP A 108 14.30 4.96 18.15
C ASP A 108 13.91 3.48 17.88
N PRO A 109 14.85 2.55 17.70
CA PRO A 109 14.54 1.13 17.50
C PRO A 109 13.59 0.56 18.56
N ARG A 110 13.65 1.05 19.79
CA ARG A 110 12.76 0.64 20.89
C ARG A 110 11.30 1.08 20.71
N GLU A 111 10.99 1.88 19.72
CA GLU A 111 9.64 2.33 19.37
C GLU A 111 8.99 1.50 18.26
N ILE A 112 9.76 0.57 17.70
CA ILE A 112 9.29 -0.35 16.67
C ILE A 112 8.80 -1.65 17.29
N ILE A 113 7.62 -2.09 16.92
CA ILE A 113 6.99 -3.36 17.32
C ILE A 113 6.66 -4.14 16.05
N PHE A 114 7.20 -5.32 15.87
CA PHE A 114 6.89 -6.15 14.71
C PHE A 114 5.49 -6.75 14.80
N THR A 115 4.82 -6.78 13.67
CA THR A 115 3.46 -7.27 13.48
C THR A 115 3.38 -8.15 12.22
N SER A 116 2.22 -8.72 11.93
CA SER A 116 1.99 -9.47 10.68
C SER A 116 1.71 -8.59 9.46
N GLY A 117 1.60 -7.27 9.63
CA GLY A 117 1.33 -6.31 8.57
C GLY A 117 0.54 -5.09 9.06
N ALA A 118 0.23 -4.16 8.14
CA ALA A 118 -0.46 -2.92 8.49
C ALA A 118 -1.86 -3.14 9.11
N THR A 119 -2.59 -4.17 8.71
CA THR A 119 -3.90 -4.47 9.30
C THR A 119 -3.80 -4.76 10.80
N GLU A 120 -2.84 -5.58 11.22
CA GLU A 120 -2.59 -5.81 12.66
C GLU A 120 -2.11 -4.52 13.33
N SER A 121 -1.20 -3.79 12.71
CA SER A 121 -0.66 -2.53 13.24
C SER A 121 -1.75 -1.48 13.46
N ASN A 122 -2.67 -1.30 12.50
CA ASN A 122 -3.81 -0.39 12.60
C ASN A 122 -4.76 -0.81 13.74
N ASN A 123 -5.08 -2.09 13.84
CA ASN A 123 -5.90 -2.60 14.95
C ASN A 123 -5.23 -2.35 16.31
N MET A 124 -3.92 -2.62 16.43
CA MET A 124 -3.16 -2.39 17.66
C MET A 124 -3.14 -0.91 18.05
N ALA A 125 -2.85 -0.02 17.10
CA ALA A 125 -2.81 1.41 17.34
C ALA A 125 -4.18 1.94 17.76
N ILE A 126 -5.22 1.69 16.97
CA ILE A 126 -6.55 2.27 17.16
C ILE A 126 -7.25 1.65 18.38
N LYS A 127 -7.40 0.32 18.39
CA LYS A 127 -8.10 -0.37 19.49
C LYS A 127 -7.28 -0.35 20.78
N GLY A 128 -5.97 -0.51 20.69
CA GLY A 128 -5.08 -0.53 21.85
C GLY A 128 -5.07 0.81 22.59
N VAL A 129 -4.95 1.93 21.88
CA VAL A 129 -5.00 3.28 22.48
C VAL A 129 -6.41 3.56 23.02
N ALA A 130 -7.45 3.34 22.22
CA ALA A 130 -8.82 3.59 22.62
C ALA A 130 -9.18 2.88 23.95
N ARG A 131 -8.95 1.57 24.01
CA ARG A 131 -9.26 0.76 25.21
C ARG A 131 -8.44 1.16 26.43
N PHE A 132 -7.13 1.45 26.24
CA PHE A 132 -6.27 1.85 27.35
C PHE A 132 -6.76 3.17 28.00
N TYR A 133 -7.24 4.12 27.20
CA TYR A 133 -7.67 5.43 27.69
C TYR A 133 -9.17 5.55 27.93
N LYS A 134 -9.97 4.49 27.75
CA LYS A 134 -11.43 4.46 27.80
C LYS A 134 -12.04 5.17 29.01
N SER A 135 -11.42 5.02 30.18
CA SER A 135 -11.94 5.62 31.43
C SER A 135 -11.87 7.15 31.47
N LYS A 136 -11.06 7.76 30.58
CA LYS A 136 -10.84 9.22 30.55
C LYS A 136 -11.21 9.84 29.22
N LYS A 137 -11.10 9.10 28.12
CA LYS A 137 -11.27 9.56 26.77
C LYS A 137 -11.91 8.47 25.93
N ASN A 138 -13.06 8.72 25.34
CA ASN A 138 -13.80 7.72 24.57
C ASN A 138 -14.19 8.19 23.17
N HIS A 139 -13.52 9.22 22.65
CA HIS A 139 -13.75 9.75 21.31
C HIS A 139 -12.53 9.54 20.41
N ILE A 140 -12.79 9.16 19.17
CA ILE A 140 -11.80 8.92 18.11
C ILE A 140 -12.22 9.69 16.87
N ILE A 141 -11.23 10.22 16.15
CA ILE A 141 -11.46 10.88 14.85
C ILE A 141 -10.69 10.11 13.78
N THR A 142 -11.36 9.85 12.66
CA THR A 142 -10.75 9.27 11.46
C THR A 142 -11.35 9.91 10.20
N THR A 143 -10.93 9.49 9.00
CA THR A 143 -11.49 10.02 7.75
C THR A 143 -12.40 9.00 7.07
N GLN A 144 -13.24 9.46 6.14
CA GLN A 144 -14.14 8.60 5.36
C GLN A 144 -13.37 7.76 4.31
N THR A 145 -12.14 8.15 3.97
CA THR A 145 -11.32 7.55 2.91
C THR A 145 -10.21 6.63 3.41
N GLU A 146 -10.25 6.25 4.68
CA GLU A 146 -9.30 5.32 5.29
C GLU A 146 -9.37 3.92 4.68
N HIS A 147 -8.28 3.16 4.80
CA HIS A 147 -8.32 1.74 4.47
C HIS A 147 -9.38 1.01 5.33
N LYS A 148 -10.04 0.01 4.75
CA LYS A 148 -11.15 -0.72 5.38
C LYS A 148 -10.80 -1.24 6.78
N CYS A 149 -9.56 -1.69 7.01
CA CYS A 149 -9.16 -2.16 8.34
C CYS A 149 -9.18 -1.07 9.43
N VAL A 150 -8.99 0.21 9.07
CA VAL A 150 -9.14 1.35 9.99
C VAL A 150 -10.62 1.62 10.27
N LEU A 151 -11.44 1.69 9.21
CA LEU A 151 -12.88 1.91 9.33
C LEU A 151 -13.55 0.79 10.15
N ASP A 152 -13.21 -0.47 9.89
CA ASP A 152 -13.77 -1.61 10.62
C ASP A 152 -13.26 -1.68 12.08
N SER A 153 -12.03 -1.22 12.35
CA SER A 153 -11.53 -1.06 13.72
C SER A 153 -12.31 0.00 14.49
N CYS A 154 -12.64 1.11 13.84
CA CYS A 154 -13.48 2.18 14.40
C CYS A 154 -14.90 1.70 14.65
N ARG A 155 -15.54 1.01 13.68
CA ARG A 155 -16.88 0.41 13.86
C ARG A 155 -16.92 -0.61 15.01
N SER A 156 -15.86 -1.41 15.16
CA SER A 156 -15.74 -2.33 16.31
C SER A 156 -15.74 -1.58 17.64
N LEU A 157 -15.07 -0.43 17.69
CA LEU A 157 -15.03 0.41 18.89
C LEU A 157 -16.38 1.12 19.16
N GLU A 158 -17.13 1.52 18.12
CA GLU A 158 -18.50 2.04 18.28
C GLU A 158 -19.39 1.00 18.97
N ALA A 159 -19.29 -0.28 18.57
CA ALA A 159 -19.99 -1.39 19.24
C ALA A 159 -19.57 -1.59 20.72
N GLU A 160 -18.36 -1.14 21.09
CA GLU A 160 -17.85 -1.13 22.47
C GLU A 160 -18.25 0.13 23.27
N GLY A 161 -19.01 1.07 22.64
CA GLY A 161 -19.51 2.31 23.24
C GLY A 161 -18.56 3.51 23.11
N PHE A 162 -17.60 3.48 22.17
CA PHE A 162 -16.82 4.67 21.80
C PHE A 162 -17.59 5.55 20.82
N HIS A 163 -17.28 6.83 20.84
CA HIS A 163 -17.76 7.78 19.82
C HIS A 163 -16.70 7.90 18.73
N VAL A 164 -17.11 7.81 17.47
CA VAL A 164 -16.22 7.99 16.31
C VAL A 164 -16.75 9.11 15.42
N THR A 165 -15.85 10.03 15.06
CA THR A 165 -16.12 11.05 14.04
C THR A 165 -15.39 10.67 12.77
N TYR A 166 -16.13 10.48 11.69
CA TYR A 166 -15.60 10.24 10.34
C TYR A 166 -15.57 11.57 9.58
N LEU A 167 -14.39 12.18 9.46
CA LEU A 167 -14.22 13.45 8.77
C LEU A 167 -14.45 13.29 7.27
N PRO A 168 -15.23 14.20 6.65
CA PRO A 168 -15.30 14.27 5.21
C PRO A 168 -13.96 14.76 4.62
N VAL A 169 -13.77 14.45 3.35
CA VAL A 169 -12.70 15.00 2.52
C VAL A 169 -13.32 15.90 1.45
N ASP A 170 -12.50 16.77 0.87
CA ASP A 170 -12.93 17.58 -0.27
C ASP A 170 -12.94 16.75 -1.57
N ARG A 171 -13.31 17.37 -2.68
CA ARG A 171 -13.36 16.73 -4.02
C ARG A 171 -11.99 16.21 -4.51
N HIS A 172 -10.90 16.67 -3.90
CA HIS A 172 -9.54 16.24 -4.18
C HIS A 172 -9.06 15.15 -3.22
N GLY A 173 -9.87 14.79 -2.22
CA GLY A 173 -9.55 13.76 -1.23
C GLY A 173 -8.76 14.28 -0.03
N LEU A 174 -8.58 15.58 0.13
CA LEU A 174 -7.88 16.21 1.26
C LEU A 174 -8.84 16.50 2.41
N ILE A 175 -8.35 16.36 3.64
CA ILE A 175 -9.09 16.81 4.82
C ILE A 175 -8.96 18.31 5.00
N ASP A 176 -10.01 18.95 5.50
CA ASP A 176 -9.95 20.35 5.95
C ASP A 176 -9.48 20.43 7.41
N LEU A 177 -8.35 21.10 7.64
CA LEU A 177 -7.76 21.25 8.98
C LEU A 177 -8.67 22.05 9.94
N LYS A 178 -9.52 22.93 9.42
CA LYS A 178 -10.50 23.68 10.26
C LYS A 178 -11.59 22.73 10.74
N THR A 179 -12.10 21.87 9.87
CA THR A 179 -13.07 20.84 10.20
C THR A 179 -12.49 19.86 11.23
N LEU A 180 -11.24 19.39 11.04
CA LEU A 180 -10.55 18.58 12.03
C LEU A 180 -10.48 19.30 13.39
N LYS A 181 -10.01 20.56 13.41
CA LYS A 181 -9.87 21.34 14.64
C LYS A 181 -11.19 21.50 15.38
N ASN A 182 -12.29 21.76 14.65
CA ASN A 182 -13.62 21.93 15.24
C ASN A 182 -14.23 20.61 15.75
N SER A 183 -13.75 19.48 15.24
CA SER A 183 -14.17 18.13 15.66
C SER A 183 -13.43 17.61 16.89
N LEU A 184 -12.34 18.28 17.30
CA LEU A 184 -11.60 17.90 18.50
C LEU A 184 -12.42 18.18 19.75
N ARG A 185 -12.48 17.19 20.65
CA ARG A 185 -13.23 17.25 21.92
C ARG A 185 -12.28 17.01 23.10
N PRO A 186 -12.63 17.43 24.32
CA PRO A 186 -11.83 17.17 25.52
C PRO A 186 -11.60 15.66 25.77
N ASP A 187 -12.55 14.83 25.36
CA ASP A 187 -12.50 13.38 25.47
C ASP A 187 -11.95 12.68 24.19
N THR A 188 -11.41 13.41 23.22
CA THR A 188 -10.71 12.82 22.07
C THR A 188 -9.39 12.19 22.51
N SER A 189 -9.24 10.89 22.27
CA SER A 189 -8.02 10.14 22.57
C SER A 189 -7.08 10.07 21.40
N LEU A 190 -7.60 9.88 20.19
CA LEU A 190 -6.85 9.56 18.99
C LEU A 190 -7.44 10.23 17.76
N VAL A 191 -6.57 10.75 16.91
CA VAL A 191 -6.84 11.08 15.52
C VAL A 191 -6.10 10.06 14.66
N SER A 192 -6.78 9.38 13.75
CA SER A 192 -6.21 8.38 12.84
C SER A 192 -6.47 8.78 11.41
N VAL A 193 -5.42 9.17 10.69
CA VAL A 193 -5.49 9.64 9.29
C VAL A 193 -4.40 8.96 8.48
N MET A 194 -4.76 8.31 7.38
CA MET A 194 -3.77 7.68 6.49
C MET A 194 -2.89 8.73 5.82
N MET A 195 -1.61 8.41 5.62
CA MET A 195 -0.65 9.35 5.05
C MET A 195 -0.78 9.47 3.54
N VAL A 196 -0.92 8.34 2.83
CA VAL A 196 -1.13 8.28 1.37
C VAL A 196 -2.28 7.33 1.10
N ASN A 197 -3.29 7.81 0.37
CA ASN A 197 -4.44 6.98 0.01
C ASN A 197 -4.04 5.89 -0.98
N ASN A 198 -4.49 4.67 -0.72
CA ASN A 198 -4.14 3.48 -1.50
C ASN A 198 -4.90 3.34 -2.82
N GLU A 199 -5.91 4.19 -3.05
CA GLU A 199 -6.77 4.14 -4.24
C GLU A 199 -6.53 5.33 -5.16
N ILE A 200 -6.53 6.54 -4.62
CA ILE A 200 -6.38 7.80 -5.37
C ILE A 200 -5.03 8.48 -5.18
N GLY A 201 -4.11 7.90 -4.41
CA GLY A 201 -2.73 8.39 -4.25
C GLY A 201 -2.57 9.69 -3.45
N VAL A 202 -3.63 10.29 -2.94
CA VAL A 202 -3.60 11.59 -2.25
C VAL A 202 -2.79 11.52 -0.96
N LYS A 203 -1.87 12.49 -0.78
CA LYS A 203 -1.04 12.70 0.42
C LYS A 203 -1.74 13.65 1.37
N GLN A 204 -2.08 13.19 2.57
CA GLN A 204 -2.67 14.05 3.61
C GLN A 204 -1.63 14.93 4.30
N PRO A 205 -1.99 16.12 4.80
CA PRO A 205 -1.10 17.05 5.48
C PRO A 205 -0.75 16.57 6.90
N ILE A 206 -0.06 15.42 7.02
CA ILE A 206 0.19 14.74 8.29
C ILE A 206 1.02 15.60 9.26
N SER A 207 1.95 16.42 8.74
CA SER A 207 2.76 17.32 9.58
C SER A 207 1.90 18.35 10.30
N GLU A 208 1.00 18.99 9.58
CA GLU A 208 0.07 20.01 10.11
C GLU A 208 -0.90 19.37 11.10
N ILE A 209 -1.42 18.19 10.78
CA ILE A 209 -2.29 17.41 11.67
C ILE A 209 -1.53 17.05 12.96
N GLY A 210 -0.29 16.60 12.85
CA GLY A 210 0.55 16.24 13.99
C GLY A 210 0.81 17.41 14.93
N HIS A 211 1.14 18.57 14.39
CA HIS A 211 1.32 19.78 15.16
C HIS A 211 0.02 20.22 15.85
N LEU A 212 -1.13 20.13 15.17
CA LEU A 212 -2.43 20.41 15.73
C LEU A 212 -2.74 19.45 16.89
N CYS A 213 -2.63 18.14 16.67
CA CYS A 213 -2.91 17.11 17.67
C CYS A 213 -1.99 17.26 18.90
N SER A 214 -0.70 17.46 18.66
CA SER A 214 0.29 17.67 19.72
C SER A 214 -0.02 18.88 20.60
N SER A 215 -0.46 20.00 19.99
CA SER A 215 -0.87 21.21 20.71
C SER A 215 -2.08 20.98 21.65
N GLN A 216 -2.94 20.04 21.30
CA GLN A 216 -4.14 19.67 22.06
C GLN A 216 -3.95 18.42 22.94
N LYS A 217 -2.72 17.86 23.01
CA LYS A 217 -2.40 16.63 23.75
C LYS A 217 -3.29 15.44 23.36
N ILE A 218 -3.54 15.31 22.07
CA ILE A 218 -4.25 14.21 21.42
C ILE A 218 -3.23 13.42 20.63
N PHE A 219 -3.33 12.09 20.64
CA PHE A 219 -2.42 11.24 19.87
C PHE A 219 -2.77 11.25 18.39
N LEU A 220 -1.73 11.27 17.54
CA LEU A 220 -1.85 11.06 16.11
C LEU A 220 -1.37 9.67 15.74
N HIS A 221 -2.25 8.88 15.14
CA HIS A 221 -1.93 7.66 14.39
C HIS A 221 -2.02 7.92 12.89
N THR A 222 -1.10 7.37 12.13
CA THR A 222 -1.18 7.37 10.66
C THR A 222 -0.98 5.97 10.10
N ASP A 223 -1.88 5.54 9.20
CA ASP A 223 -1.60 4.41 8.30
C ASP A 223 -0.63 4.89 7.21
N ALA A 224 0.62 4.45 7.31
CA ALA A 224 1.68 4.80 6.39
C ALA A 224 2.07 3.65 5.44
N ALA A 225 1.19 2.65 5.27
CA ALA A 225 1.46 1.49 4.42
C ALA A 225 1.78 1.89 2.96
N GLN A 226 1.19 2.95 2.44
CA GLN A 226 1.48 3.45 1.09
C GLN A 226 2.53 4.57 1.05
N ALA A 227 3.05 5.01 2.22
CA ALA A 227 3.96 6.15 2.33
C ALA A 227 5.40 5.76 2.65
N VAL A 228 5.61 4.91 3.68
CA VAL A 228 6.96 4.52 4.13
C VAL A 228 7.73 3.86 3.00
N GLY A 229 8.97 4.32 2.79
CA GLY A 229 9.85 3.86 1.72
C GLY A 229 9.48 4.34 0.31
N LYS A 230 8.48 5.23 0.19
CA LYS A 230 8.03 5.82 -1.09
C LYS A 230 8.13 7.35 -1.08
N ILE A 231 7.90 7.96 0.08
CA ILE A 231 8.08 9.40 0.33
C ILE A 231 8.85 9.58 1.65
N PRO A 232 9.52 10.73 1.83
CA PRO A 232 10.20 11.03 3.09
C PRO A 232 9.24 11.07 4.27
N VAL A 233 9.59 10.36 5.35
CA VAL A 233 8.82 10.30 6.59
C VAL A 233 9.76 10.48 7.77
N ASN A 234 9.44 11.41 8.68
CA ASN A 234 10.15 11.59 9.94
C ASN A 234 9.12 11.76 11.07
N VAL A 235 9.00 10.76 11.92
CA VAL A 235 7.99 10.72 12.99
C VAL A 235 8.14 11.86 14.00
N ASN A 236 9.39 12.33 14.24
CA ASN A 236 9.66 13.38 15.21
C ASN A 236 9.28 14.76 14.65
N GLU A 237 9.63 15.04 13.40
CA GLU A 237 9.31 16.29 12.72
C GLU A 237 7.79 16.42 12.48
N MET A 238 7.16 15.34 12.04
CA MET A 238 5.72 15.29 11.76
C MET A 238 4.85 15.13 13.01
N LYS A 239 5.45 15.01 14.22
CA LYS A 239 4.72 14.82 15.50
C LYS A 239 3.75 13.64 15.47
N ILE A 240 4.21 12.52 14.93
CA ILE A 240 3.43 11.27 14.85
C ILE A 240 3.66 10.47 16.14
N ASP A 241 2.59 10.01 16.78
CA ASP A 241 2.65 9.22 18.01
C ASP A 241 2.61 7.71 17.74
N LEU A 242 1.86 7.30 16.68
CA LEU A 242 1.76 5.92 16.21
C LEU A 242 1.74 5.88 14.68
N MET A 243 2.38 4.86 14.11
CA MET A 243 2.40 4.68 12.65
C MET A 243 2.34 3.20 12.30
N SER A 244 1.51 2.85 11.33
CA SER A 244 1.41 1.48 10.80
C SER A 244 2.19 1.33 9.50
N ILE A 245 2.99 0.26 9.41
CA ILE A 245 3.90 -0.01 8.29
C ILE A 245 3.69 -1.44 7.78
N SER A 246 3.79 -1.65 6.46
CA SER A 246 3.63 -2.94 5.81
C SER A 246 4.84 -3.32 4.98
N GLY A 247 5.40 -4.51 5.19
CA GLY A 247 6.59 -4.98 4.47
C GLY A 247 6.33 -5.20 2.98
N HIS A 248 5.20 -5.80 2.61
CA HIS A 248 4.90 -6.13 1.21
C HIS A 248 4.48 -4.93 0.32
N LYS A 249 4.48 -3.73 0.86
CA LYS A 249 4.25 -2.50 0.08
C LYS A 249 5.55 -1.79 -0.31
N ILE A 250 6.68 -2.26 0.23
CA ILE A 250 8.03 -1.70 0.01
C ILE A 250 9.01 -2.77 -0.50
N TYR A 251 8.52 -3.71 -1.32
CA TYR A 251 9.30 -4.80 -1.91
C TYR A 251 9.89 -5.79 -0.90
N GLY A 252 9.30 -5.82 0.31
CA GLY A 252 9.57 -6.79 1.36
C GLY A 252 8.63 -7.98 1.34
N PRO A 253 8.81 -8.93 2.26
CA PRO A 253 7.98 -10.13 2.35
C PRO A 253 6.56 -9.81 2.83
N LYS A 254 5.60 -10.64 2.39
CA LYS A 254 4.24 -10.69 2.94
C LYS A 254 4.26 -11.29 4.34
N GLY A 255 3.27 -10.97 5.16
CA GLY A 255 3.13 -11.54 6.51
C GLY A 255 4.00 -10.85 7.57
N VAL A 256 4.54 -9.68 7.28
CA VAL A 256 5.29 -8.86 8.24
C VAL A 256 5.01 -7.37 8.04
N GLY A 257 5.02 -6.66 9.13
CA GLY A 257 4.96 -5.21 9.21
C GLY A 257 5.45 -4.73 10.56
N ALA A 258 5.21 -3.47 10.87
CA ALA A 258 5.50 -2.91 12.17
C ALA A 258 4.48 -1.84 12.56
N VAL A 259 4.33 -1.64 13.86
CA VAL A 259 3.75 -0.43 14.42
C VAL A 259 4.85 0.35 15.15
N TYR A 260 4.99 1.62 14.79
CA TYR A 260 5.75 2.59 15.58
C TYR A 260 4.86 3.08 16.73
N VAL A 261 5.42 3.09 17.94
CA VAL A 261 4.75 3.57 19.15
C VAL A 261 5.71 4.47 19.92
N GLN A 262 5.41 5.76 19.97
CA GLN A 262 6.25 6.77 20.61
C GLN A 262 6.47 6.46 22.10
N ARG A 263 7.73 6.57 22.54
CA ARG A 263 8.11 6.32 23.93
C ARG A 263 8.22 7.57 24.81
N ARG A 264 8.43 8.73 24.21
CA ARG A 264 8.60 10.00 24.96
C ARG A 264 7.95 11.18 24.22
N PRO A 265 6.77 11.67 24.70
CA PRO A 265 5.97 11.16 25.81
C PRO A 265 5.44 9.76 25.52
N ARG A 266 5.25 8.94 26.57
CA ARG A 266 4.91 7.54 26.38
C ARG A 266 3.44 7.36 25.96
N VAL A 267 3.24 6.86 24.76
CA VAL A 267 1.95 6.32 24.33
C VAL A 267 1.75 4.95 24.97
N ARG A 268 0.59 4.71 25.54
CA ARG A 268 0.20 3.41 26.10
C ARG A 268 -0.92 2.82 25.26
N LEU A 269 -0.86 1.51 25.09
CA LEU A 269 -1.91 0.75 24.42
C LEU A 269 -2.18 -0.56 25.15
N GLU A 270 -3.41 -1.04 25.07
CA GLU A 270 -3.79 -2.37 25.50
C GLU A 270 -3.35 -3.38 24.43
N ALA A 271 -2.68 -4.45 24.86
CA ALA A 271 -2.25 -5.50 23.95
C ALA A 271 -3.47 -6.28 23.43
N LEU A 272 -3.56 -6.42 22.10
CA LEU A 272 -4.64 -7.22 21.48
C LEU A 272 -4.35 -8.72 21.51
N GLN A 273 -3.07 -9.11 21.58
CA GLN A 273 -2.63 -10.50 21.57
C GLN A 273 -1.79 -10.78 22.81
N SER A 274 -2.36 -11.56 23.72
CA SER A 274 -1.70 -12.01 24.95
C SER A 274 -0.85 -13.26 24.69
N GLY A 275 0.19 -13.50 25.53
CA GLY A 275 1.06 -14.68 25.42
C GLY A 275 2.38 -14.50 26.15
N GLY A 276 3.48 -14.92 25.54
CA GLY A 276 4.82 -14.98 26.15
C GLY A 276 5.53 -13.65 26.35
N GLY A 277 4.88 -12.50 26.15
CA GLY A 277 5.44 -11.18 26.43
C GLY A 277 6.46 -10.67 25.40
N GLN A 278 6.51 -11.30 24.22
CA GLN A 278 7.34 -10.81 23.12
C GLN A 278 6.95 -9.37 22.76
N GLU A 279 7.81 -8.70 22.00
CA GLU A 279 7.62 -7.31 21.60
C GLU A 279 7.21 -6.40 22.79
N ARG A 280 7.92 -6.57 23.91
CA ARG A 280 7.73 -5.81 25.16
C ARG A 280 6.32 -5.93 25.76
N GLY A 281 5.65 -7.08 25.53
CA GLY A 281 4.29 -7.34 25.99
C GLY A 281 3.20 -6.65 25.18
N MET A 282 3.54 -5.90 24.13
CA MET A 282 2.56 -5.25 23.28
C MET A 282 2.02 -6.18 22.18
N ARG A 283 2.84 -7.15 21.75
CA ARG A 283 2.44 -8.16 20.77
C ARG A 283 3.14 -9.48 21.06
N SER A 284 2.43 -10.43 21.60
CA SER A 284 2.95 -11.76 21.92
C SER A 284 2.97 -12.68 20.69
N GLY A 285 3.81 -13.71 20.75
CA GLY A 285 4.04 -14.68 19.68
C GLY A 285 5.46 -14.61 19.15
N THR A 286 6.01 -15.76 18.76
CA THR A 286 7.37 -15.83 18.21
C THR A 286 7.52 -14.93 17.00
N VAL A 287 8.52 -14.05 17.03
CA VAL A 287 8.82 -13.15 15.91
C VAL A 287 9.46 -13.98 14.79
N PRO A 288 8.93 -13.91 13.56
CA PRO A 288 9.45 -14.69 12.43
C PRO A 288 10.74 -14.06 11.88
N THR A 289 11.90 -14.47 12.41
CA THR A 289 13.22 -13.90 12.08
C THR A 289 13.45 -13.70 10.57
N PRO A 290 13.19 -14.69 9.69
CA PRO A 290 13.42 -14.47 8.26
C PRO A 290 12.58 -13.33 7.67
N LEU A 291 11.33 -13.19 8.09
CA LEU A 291 10.44 -12.14 7.58
C LEU A 291 10.85 -10.76 8.09
N VAL A 292 11.21 -10.63 9.37
CA VAL A 292 11.65 -9.33 9.90
C VAL A 292 13.01 -8.91 9.34
N VAL A 293 13.92 -9.85 9.08
CA VAL A 293 15.18 -9.57 8.37
C VAL A 293 14.92 -9.06 6.96
N GLY A 294 14.02 -9.73 6.22
CA GLY A 294 13.61 -9.26 4.89
C GLY A 294 12.95 -7.89 4.93
N PHE A 295 12.12 -7.63 5.93
CA PHE A 295 11.49 -6.32 6.11
C PHE A 295 12.53 -5.23 6.44
N GLY A 296 13.50 -5.51 7.32
CA GLY A 296 14.60 -4.60 7.62
C GLY A 296 15.45 -4.30 6.37
N ALA A 297 15.80 -5.33 5.59
CA ALA A 297 16.52 -5.18 4.33
C ALA A 297 15.75 -4.32 3.31
N ALA A 298 14.43 -4.53 3.19
CA ALA A 298 13.59 -3.70 2.33
C ALA A 298 13.56 -2.23 2.78
N CYS A 299 13.52 -1.97 4.08
CA CYS A 299 13.61 -0.61 4.63
C CYS A 299 14.97 0.04 4.35
N GLU A 300 16.07 -0.70 4.46
CA GLU A 300 17.41 -0.21 4.17
C GLU A 300 17.56 0.16 2.69
N ILE A 301 17.10 -0.71 1.79
CA ILE A 301 17.10 -0.44 0.34
C ILE A 301 16.22 0.79 0.03
N ALA A 302 15.03 0.85 0.61
CA ALA A 302 14.13 2.00 0.42
C ALA A 302 14.78 3.32 0.88
N LYS A 303 15.50 3.31 2.02
CA LYS A 303 16.21 4.49 2.52
C LYS A 303 17.27 4.99 1.53
N GLN A 304 17.96 4.08 0.85
CA GLN A 304 19.02 4.41 -0.11
C GLN A 304 18.48 4.83 -1.48
N GLU A 305 17.38 4.24 -1.93
CA GLU A 305 16.91 4.36 -3.32
C GLU A 305 15.61 5.17 -3.47
N MET A 306 14.92 5.54 -2.38
CA MET A 306 13.60 6.19 -2.42
C MET A 306 13.56 7.44 -3.31
N GLU A 307 14.57 8.27 -3.27
CA GLU A 307 14.62 9.50 -4.07
C GLU A 307 14.77 9.20 -5.58
N TYR A 308 15.61 8.23 -5.92
CA TYR A 308 15.77 7.75 -7.28
C TYR A 308 14.47 7.10 -7.78
N ASP A 309 13.90 6.19 -7.00
CA ASP A 309 12.64 5.52 -7.32
C ASP A 309 11.51 6.54 -7.54
N HIS A 310 11.38 7.52 -6.63
CA HIS A 310 10.35 8.55 -6.72
C HIS A 310 10.45 9.37 -8.02
N ARG A 311 11.64 9.82 -8.38
CA ARG A 311 11.86 10.58 -9.63
C ARG A 311 11.52 9.74 -10.86
N ARG A 312 11.97 8.51 -10.90
CA ARG A 312 11.71 7.60 -12.02
C ARG A 312 10.22 7.25 -12.14
N ILE A 313 9.57 6.95 -11.02
CA ILE A 313 8.13 6.66 -10.96
C ILE A 313 7.32 7.88 -11.40
N SER A 314 7.72 9.11 -11.03
CA SER A 314 7.06 10.33 -11.47
C SER A 314 7.09 10.47 -13.00
N LEU A 315 8.25 10.28 -13.63
CA LEU A 315 8.37 10.33 -15.09
C LEU A 315 7.48 9.29 -15.80
N LEU A 316 7.40 8.09 -15.25
CA LEU A 316 6.54 7.02 -15.79
C LEU A 316 5.05 7.33 -15.61
N ALA A 317 4.67 7.93 -14.47
CA ALA A 317 3.30 8.35 -14.21
C ALA A 317 2.87 9.49 -15.14
N ASP A 318 3.71 10.50 -15.29
CA ASP A 318 3.46 11.62 -16.21
C ASP A 318 3.33 11.13 -17.66
N ARG A 319 4.17 10.16 -18.05
CA ARG A 319 4.10 9.53 -19.38
C ARG A 319 2.75 8.82 -19.59
N LEU A 320 2.29 8.05 -18.60
CA LEU A 320 1.01 7.34 -18.64
C LEU A 320 -0.15 8.34 -18.73
N ILE A 321 -0.21 9.28 -17.79
CA ILE A 321 -1.30 10.25 -17.67
C ILE A 321 -1.41 11.09 -18.95
N ASN A 322 -0.30 11.69 -19.38
CA ASN A 322 -0.29 12.57 -20.55
C ASN A 322 -0.71 11.84 -21.84
N LYS A 323 -0.22 10.62 -22.06
CA LYS A 323 -0.60 9.86 -23.26
C LYS A 323 -2.07 9.48 -23.25
N ILE A 324 -2.61 8.98 -22.11
CA ILE A 324 -4.02 8.62 -22.00
C ILE A 324 -4.91 9.84 -22.18
N MET A 325 -4.67 10.92 -21.44
CA MET A 325 -5.53 12.11 -21.46
C MET A 325 -5.48 12.89 -22.78
N ASN A 326 -4.37 12.82 -23.52
CA ASN A 326 -4.28 13.44 -24.86
C ASN A 326 -5.01 12.63 -25.94
N GLU A 327 -5.09 11.33 -25.81
CA GLU A 327 -5.66 10.42 -26.83
C GLU A 327 -7.12 10.04 -26.59
N ILE A 328 -7.57 10.14 -25.33
CA ILE A 328 -8.92 9.78 -24.90
C ILE A 328 -9.61 11.01 -24.31
N PRO A 329 -10.66 11.56 -24.92
CA PRO A 329 -11.46 12.61 -24.30
C PRO A 329 -12.25 12.08 -23.09
N ASP A 330 -12.71 12.99 -22.23
CA ASP A 330 -13.58 12.68 -21.08
C ASP A 330 -12.95 11.63 -20.13
N VAL A 331 -11.66 11.77 -19.86
CA VAL A 331 -10.93 11.06 -18.80
C VAL A 331 -10.75 11.98 -17.61
N VAL A 332 -11.05 11.51 -16.42
CA VAL A 332 -10.93 12.26 -15.16
C VAL A 332 -9.88 11.61 -14.28
N MET A 333 -8.90 12.37 -13.83
CA MET A 333 -7.96 11.94 -12.78
C MET A 333 -8.62 12.15 -11.42
N ASN A 334 -8.75 11.07 -10.64
CA ASN A 334 -9.30 11.11 -9.30
C ASN A 334 -8.21 11.44 -8.26
N GLY A 335 -8.51 12.36 -7.36
CA GLY A 335 -7.59 12.82 -6.31
C GLY A 335 -7.02 14.21 -6.58
N ASP A 336 -6.00 14.58 -5.82
CA ASP A 336 -5.32 15.88 -5.91
C ASP A 336 -4.10 15.80 -6.85
N PRO A 337 -3.98 16.66 -7.86
CA PRO A 337 -2.86 16.61 -8.80
C PRO A 337 -1.52 17.05 -8.18
N GLU A 338 -1.53 17.88 -7.12
CA GLU A 338 -0.33 18.43 -6.48
C GLU A 338 0.08 17.59 -5.26
N HIS A 339 -0.92 17.26 -4.39
CA HIS A 339 -0.69 16.46 -3.19
C HIS A 339 -0.87 14.98 -3.48
N HIS A 340 -0.08 14.44 -4.39
CA HIS A 340 -0.23 13.11 -4.94
C HIS A 340 1.07 12.29 -4.87
N TYR A 341 0.95 10.97 -4.64
CA TYR A 341 2.05 10.03 -4.82
C TYR A 341 1.99 9.46 -6.25
N PRO A 342 2.99 9.73 -7.09
CA PRO A 342 2.92 9.44 -8.52
C PRO A 342 2.80 7.95 -8.87
N GLY A 343 3.23 7.06 -7.97
CA GLY A 343 3.11 5.62 -8.19
C GLY A 343 1.68 5.06 -8.08
N CYS A 344 0.69 5.89 -7.74
CA CYS A 344 -0.72 5.49 -7.61
C CYS A 344 -1.61 6.40 -8.44
N VAL A 345 -1.83 6.09 -9.70
CA VAL A 345 -2.67 6.88 -10.61
C VAL A 345 -4.06 6.25 -10.70
N ASN A 346 -5.11 7.04 -10.49
CA ASN A 346 -6.49 6.61 -10.62
C ASN A 346 -7.20 7.45 -11.68
N LEU A 347 -7.67 6.81 -12.76
CA LEU A 347 -8.35 7.46 -13.87
C LEU A 347 -9.74 6.86 -14.05
N SER A 348 -10.75 7.71 -14.22
CA SER A 348 -12.10 7.35 -14.62
C SER A 348 -12.32 7.64 -16.10
N PHE A 349 -12.97 6.73 -16.80
CA PHE A 349 -13.23 6.79 -18.23
C PHE A 349 -14.72 6.93 -18.49
N ALA A 350 -15.20 8.13 -18.86
CA ALA A 350 -16.60 8.35 -19.14
C ALA A 350 -17.10 7.45 -20.29
N TYR A 351 -18.37 7.04 -20.18
CA TYR A 351 -19.07 6.23 -21.20
C TYR A 351 -18.51 4.82 -21.41
N VAL A 352 -17.79 4.29 -20.42
CA VAL A 352 -17.22 2.93 -20.41
C VAL A 352 -17.63 2.24 -19.11
N GLU A 353 -18.07 1.01 -19.21
CA GLU A 353 -18.32 0.17 -18.04
C GLU A 353 -16.99 -0.42 -17.54
N GLY A 354 -16.67 -0.19 -16.24
CA GLY A 354 -15.34 -0.46 -15.69
C GLY A 354 -14.95 -1.94 -15.61
N GLU A 355 -15.90 -2.83 -15.33
CA GLU A 355 -15.64 -4.28 -15.31
C GLU A 355 -15.29 -4.78 -16.70
N SER A 356 -16.04 -4.32 -17.72
CA SER A 356 -15.76 -4.62 -19.13
C SER A 356 -14.39 -4.12 -19.55
N LEU A 357 -13.98 -2.93 -19.08
CA LEU A 357 -12.65 -2.39 -19.35
C LEU A 357 -11.55 -3.23 -18.69
N LEU A 358 -11.72 -3.62 -17.43
CA LEU A 358 -10.77 -4.50 -16.74
C LEU A 358 -10.66 -5.87 -17.42
N MET A 359 -11.77 -6.45 -17.83
CA MET A 359 -11.78 -7.73 -18.58
C MET A 359 -11.11 -7.60 -19.95
N ALA A 360 -11.27 -6.45 -20.62
CA ALA A 360 -10.63 -6.17 -21.90
C ALA A 360 -9.10 -5.95 -21.75
N LEU A 361 -8.65 -5.48 -20.58
CA LEU A 361 -7.25 -5.26 -20.22
C LEU A 361 -6.59 -6.48 -19.54
N LYS A 362 -7.08 -7.70 -19.77
CA LYS A 362 -6.61 -8.93 -19.13
C LYS A 362 -5.10 -9.18 -19.22
N ASP A 363 -4.43 -8.59 -20.20
CA ASP A 363 -2.98 -8.68 -20.40
C ASP A 363 -2.19 -7.74 -19.48
N VAL A 364 -2.87 -6.89 -18.70
CA VAL A 364 -2.31 -5.99 -17.70
C VAL A 364 -3.04 -6.20 -16.37
N ALA A 365 -2.32 -6.58 -15.33
CA ALA A 365 -2.87 -6.74 -13.99
C ALA A 365 -3.11 -5.35 -13.36
N LEU A 366 -4.37 -4.93 -13.29
CA LEU A 366 -4.87 -3.67 -12.78
C LEU A 366 -5.93 -3.91 -11.70
N SER A 367 -6.26 -2.88 -10.95
CA SER A 367 -7.38 -2.90 -10.01
C SER A 367 -8.37 -1.78 -10.30
N SER A 368 -9.66 -2.05 -10.11
CA SER A 368 -10.66 -0.99 -9.92
C SER A 368 -10.66 -0.51 -8.47
N GLY A 369 -11.18 0.67 -8.23
CA GLY A 369 -11.38 1.19 -6.86
C GLY A 369 -12.22 0.28 -5.96
N SER A 370 -13.08 -0.56 -6.56
CA SER A 370 -13.95 -1.52 -5.86
C SER A 370 -13.29 -2.86 -5.54
N ALA A 371 -12.04 -3.11 -5.94
CA ALA A 371 -11.37 -4.42 -5.80
C ALA A 371 -11.25 -4.94 -4.35
N CYS A 372 -11.34 -4.07 -3.34
CA CYS A 372 -11.41 -4.49 -1.92
C CYS A 372 -12.79 -5.02 -1.51
N THR A 373 -13.80 -4.89 -2.36
CA THR A 373 -15.18 -5.32 -2.12
C THR A 373 -15.70 -6.19 -3.27
N SER A 374 -14.88 -7.10 -3.76
CA SER A 374 -15.13 -7.98 -4.93
C SER A 374 -16.45 -8.79 -4.90
N ALA A 375 -17.34 -8.48 -4.00
CA ALA A 375 -18.68 -9.06 -3.87
C ALA A 375 -19.81 -8.01 -3.89
N SER A 376 -19.53 -6.71 -4.00
CA SER A 376 -20.58 -5.68 -4.07
C SER A 376 -20.53 -4.93 -5.39
N LEU A 377 -21.70 -4.78 -6.01
CA LEU A 377 -21.94 -3.93 -7.20
C LEU A 377 -21.81 -2.43 -6.87
N GLU A 378 -21.46 -2.06 -5.64
CA GLU A 378 -21.34 -0.67 -5.22
C GLU A 378 -20.02 -0.06 -5.65
N PRO A 379 -20.02 1.20 -6.14
CA PRO A 379 -18.80 1.94 -6.46
C PRO A 379 -17.95 2.16 -5.20
N SER A 380 -16.66 2.45 -5.41
CA SER A 380 -15.72 2.72 -4.32
C SER A 380 -16.24 3.77 -3.33
N TYR A 381 -16.20 3.45 -2.04
CA TYR A 381 -16.54 4.42 -0.98
C TYR A 381 -15.60 5.63 -0.96
N VAL A 382 -14.34 5.48 -1.43
CA VAL A 382 -13.37 6.58 -1.56
C VAL A 382 -13.80 7.54 -2.65
N LEU A 383 -14.17 7.03 -3.83
CA LEU A 383 -14.64 7.86 -4.95
C LEU A 383 -15.98 8.54 -4.63
N ARG A 384 -16.88 7.85 -3.94
CA ARG A 384 -18.11 8.48 -3.40
C ARG A 384 -17.81 9.59 -2.41
N ALA A 385 -16.82 9.39 -1.51
CA ALA A 385 -16.45 10.40 -0.52
C ALA A 385 -15.88 11.68 -1.13
N ILE A 386 -15.19 11.60 -2.27
CA ILE A 386 -14.72 12.77 -3.02
C ILE A 386 -15.76 13.35 -3.97
N GLY A 387 -16.97 12.80 -4.01
CA GLY A 387 -18.08 13.29 -4.83
C GLY A 387 -17.97 12.97 -6.31
N THR A 388 -17.23 11.93 -6.70
CA THR A 388 -17.20 11.43 -8.09
C THR A 388 -18.58 10.90 -8.46
N ASP A 389 -19.09 11.28 -9.63
CA ASP A 389 -20.35 10.76 -10.18
C ASP A 389 -20.31 9.23 -10.23
N GLU A 390 -21.45 8.58 -10.01
CA GLU A 390 -21.53 7.12 -9.87
C GLU A 390 -21.00 6.39 -11.10
N ASP A 391 -21.36 6.85 -12.31
CA ASP A 391 -20.90 6.27 -13.56
C ASP A 391 -19.35 6.39 -13.73
N LEU A 392 -18.79 7.54 -13.34
CA LEU A 392 -17.35 7.75 -13.36
C LEU A 392 -16.63 6.93 -12.26
N ALA A 393 -17.26 6.74 -11.11
CA ALA A 393 -16.71 5.91 -10.06
C ALA A 393 -16.66 4.43 -10.46
N HIS A 394 -17.67 3.94 -11.18
CA HIS A 394 -17.70 2.58 -11.73
C HIS A 394 -16.63 2.36 -12.82
N SER A 395 -16.32 3.38 -13.63
CA SER A 395 -15.34 3.28 -14.72
C SER A 395 -13.89 3.54 -14.28
N SER A 396 -13.63 3.66 -12.99
CA SER A 396 -12.30 4.00 -12.46
C SER A 396 -11.33 2.81 -12.53
N ILE A 397 -10.13 3.07 -13.00
CA ILE A 397 -9.00 2.13 -13.02
C ILE A 397 -7.85 2.72 -12.22
N ARG A 398 -7.26 1.92 -11.32
CA ARG A 398 -6.04 2.26 -10.61
C ARG A 398 -4.84 1.63 -11.31
N PHE A 399 -3.90 2.48 -11.75
CA PHE A 399 -2.61 2.10 -12.31
C PHE A 399 -1.53 2.24 -11.24
N GLY A 400 -0.88 1.15 -10.92
CA GLY A 400 0.18 1.11 -9.93
C GLY A 400 1.55 1.02 -10.57
N ILE A 401 2.36 2.07 -10.44
CA ILE A 401 3.71 2.17 -10.98
C ILE A 401 4.71 2.01 -9.84
N GLY A 402 5.72 1.15 -10.03
CA GLY A 402 6.68 0.82 -8.99
C GLY A 402 8.12 0.79 -9.45
N ARG A 403 9.02 0.36 -8.52
CA ARG A 403 10.47 0.26 -8.73
C ARG A 403 10.86 -0.51 -9.98
N PHE A 404 10.16 -1.56 -10.32
CA PHE A 404 10.51 -2.44 -11.42
C PHE A 404 9.72 -2.20 -12.71
N THR A 405 8.77 -1.26 -12.70
CA THR A 405 8.00 -0.89 -13.89
C THR A 405 8.92 -0.24 -14.92
N THR A 406 8.82 -0.64 -16.19
CA THR A 406 9.62 -0.09 -17.29
C THR A 406 8.82 0.90 -18.15
N GLU A 407 9.51 1.66 -19.00
CA GLU A 407 8.86 2.57 -19.97
C GLU A 407 8.04 1.77 -20.99
N GLU A 408 8.58 0.64 -21.46
CA GLU A 408 7.91 -0.24 -22.42
C GLU A 408 6.61 -0.82 -21.84
N GLU A 409 6.61 -1.19 -20.54
CA GLU A 409 5.42 -1.68 -19.85
C GLU A 409 4.35 -0.58 -19.74
N VAL A 410 4.77 0.65 -19.44
CA VAL A 410 3.87 1.82 -19.42
C VAL A 410 3.31 2.09 -20.81
N ASP A 411 4.14 2.10 -21.86
CA ASP A 411 3.71 2.34 -23.24
C ASP A 411 2.71 1.27 -23.71
N TYR A 412 3.00 0.01 -23.45
CA TYR A 412 2.08 -1.09 -23.76
C TYR A 412 0.74 -0.94 -23.03
N THR A 413 0.78 -0.61 -21.74
CA THR A 413 -0.43 -0.41 -20.93
C THR A 413 -1.27 0.74 -21.48
N VAL A 414 -0.64 1.86 -21.84
CA VAL A 414 -1.30 3.03 -22.46
C VAL A 414 -1.94 2.65 -23.80
N GLU A 415 -1.20 2.00 -24.71
CA GLU A 415 -1.70 1.58 -26.00
C GLU A 415 -2.92 0.67 -25.89
N LYS A 416 -2.83 -0.34 -24.99
CA LYS A 416 -3.95 -1.25 -24.72
C LYS A 416 -5.14 -0.52 -24.10
N CYS A 417 -4.93 0.38 -23.16
CA CYS A 417 -5.98 1.18 -22.55
C CYS A 417 -6.72 2.02 -23.61
N ILE A 418 -5.99 2.76 -24.45
CA ILE A 418 -6.56 3.57 -25.52
C ILE A 418 -7.38 2.70 -26.48
N GLN A 419 -6.82 1.57 -26.93
CA GLN A 419 -7.49 0.65 -27.83
C GLN A 419 -8.81 0.13 -27.25
N GLN A 420 -8.79 -0.32 -26.00
CA GLN A 420 -9.96 -0.93 -25.38
C GLN A 420 -11.03 0.10 -25.01
N VAL A 421 -10.65 1.28 -24.54
CA VAL A 421 -11.60 2.37 -24.25
C VAL A 421 -12.31 2.82 -25.52
N LYS A 422 -11.59 3.03 -26.63
CA LYS A 422 -12.19 3.38 -27.94
C LYS A 422 -13.18 2.30 -28.38
N ARG A 423 -12.77 1.03 -28.34
CA ARG A 423 -13.62 -0.10 -28.71
C ARG A 423 -14.89 -0.21 -27.86
N LEU A 424 -14.77 -0.05 -26.52
CA LEU A 424 -15.93 -0.13 -25.64
C LEU A 424 -16.89 1.05 -25.84
N ARG A 425 -16.36 2.24 -26.10
CA ARG A 425 -17.18 3.40 -26.45
C ARG A 425 -17.96 3.22 -27.75
N GLU A 426 -17.35 2.64 -28.79
CA GLU A 426 -18.04 2.32 -30.06
C GLU A 426 -19.24 1.39 -29.87
N MET A 427 -19.25 0.61 -28.78
CA MET A 427 -20.38 -0.29 -28.43
C MET A 427 -21.33 0.33 -27.39
N SER A 428 -21.08 1.56 -26.93
CA SER A 428 -21.85 2.22 -25.89
C SER A 428 -22.93 3.13 -26.50
N PRO A 429 -24.24 2.88 -26.27
CA PRO A 429 -25.29 3.80 -26.69
C PRO A 429 -25.16 5.21 -26.14
N LEU A 430 -24.60 5.33 -24.92
CA LEU A 430 -24.37 6.64 -24.30
C LEU A 430 -23.32 7.45 -25.07
N TRP A 431 -22.29 6.79 -25.57
CA TRP A 431 -21.27 7.43 -26.39
C TRP A 431 -21.82 7.90 -27.72
N GLU A 432 -22.67 7.09 -28.40
CA GLU A 432 -23.33 7.48 -29.62
C GLU A 432 -24.19 8.75 -29.44
N MET A 433 -25.00 8.80 -28.36
CA MET A 433 -25.77 9.99 -28.01
C MET A 433 -24.90 11.26 -27.79
N VAL A 434 -23.74 11.10 -27.15
CA VAL A 434 -22.80 12.23 -26.95
C VAL A 434 -22.22 12.71 -28.27
N GLN A 435 -21.87 11.79 -29.19
CA GLN A 435 -21.40 12.14 -30.53
C GLN A 435 -22.48 12.87 -31.35
N ASP A 436 -23.75 12.53 -31.16
CA ASP A 436 -24.90 13.22 -31.76
C ASP A 436 -25.25 14.55 -31.08
N GLY A 437 -24.45 14.98 -30.09
CA GLY A 437 -24.60 16.26 -29.40
C GLY A 437 -25.69 16.29 -28.32
N VAL A 438 -26.15 15.12 -27.88
CA VAL A 438 -27.14 15.01 -26.79
C VAL A 438 -26.48 15.24 -25.44
N ASP A 439 -26.97 16.21 -24.67
CA ASP A 439 -26.58 16.40 -23.28
C ASP A 439 -27.25 15.34 -22.39
N LEU A 440 -26.47 14.34 -21.97
CA LEU A 440 -26.96 13.24 -21.13
C LEU A 440 -27.50 13.70 -19.77
N LYS A 441 -27.05 14.84 -19.24
CA LYS A 441 -27.57 15.44 -18.00
C LYS A 441 -28.98 15.98 -18.16
N SER A 442 -29.42 16.24 -19.39
CA SER A 442 -30.79 16.68 -19.70
C SER A 442 -31.80 15.54 -19.77
N ILE A 443 -31.34 14.28 -19.82
CA ILE A 443 -32.20 13.12 -19.99
C ILE A 443 -32.79 12.73 -18.61
N LYS A 444 -34.10 12.73 -18.50
CA LYS A 444 -34.81 12.16 -17.34
C LYS A 444 -34.94 10.65 -17.53
N TRP A 445 -34.10 9.90 -16.88
CA TRP A 445 -34.21 8.45 -16.85
C TRP A 445 -35.43 8.03 -16.02
N THR A 446 -36.44 7.41 -16.65
CA THR A 446 -37.53 6.76 -15.93
C THR A 446 -37.02 5.42 -15.40
N GLN A 447 -36.92 5.30 -14.09
CA GLN A 447 -36.71 4.00 -13.43
C GLN A 447 -37.98 3.16 -13.67
N HIS A 448 -37.87 2.03 -14.36
CA HIS A 448 -38.88 0.98 -14.46
C HIS A 448 -38.66 -0.06 -13.37
#